data_3c1905c8b6b9f5ffbdeee6a8c14630e5
#
_entry.id   3c1905c8b6b9f5ffbdeee6a8c14630e5
#
_cell.length_a   1.000
_cell.length_b   1.000
_cell.length_c   1.000
_cell.angle_alpha   90.00
_cell.angle_beta   90.00
_cell.angle_gamma   90.00
#
_symmetry.space_group_name_H-M   'P 1'
#
loop_
_entity.id
_entity.type
_entity.pdbx_description
1 polymer ?
#
loop_
_entity_poly.entity_id
_entity_poly.type
_entity_poly.pdbx_seq_one_letter_code
_entity_poly.pdbx_strand_id
1 'polypeptide(L)'
;MRFTDDPRRSAEALYVDQHPESRVSSSILAFVRERAGRRIIDFGCGTGGYAALLRRSGFDVTAVDRNPAYVAAAASLGVPAQRVNGALPFPDGAFDTLLMIEVLEHVPDDDLEGVLAEIRRVVRRNVLITVPDCEDVMYLQSAGMTHEHFLAADHVQFFTKRRLQALLERFFPAVEIARGDPILPHLLLPPIVRRPLSALYRLGVLRPSLYSRLFAEARVDV
;
A
#
# COMPACT_ATOMS: atom_id res chain seq x y z
N MET A 1 12.30 -18.88 -10.00
CA MET A 1 12.74 -17.82 -10.92
C MET A 1 13.88 -17.05 -10.27
N ARG A 2 15.07 -16.97 -10.87
CA ARG A 2 16.22 -16.24 -10.30
C ARG A 2 16.02 -14.76 -10.62
N PHE A 3 15.77 -13.93 -9.62
CA PHE A 3 15.86 -12.48 -9.77
C PHE A 3 17.31 -12.15 -10.13
N THR A 4 17.54 -11.67 -11.33
CA THR A 4 18.86 -11.21 -11.79
C THR A 4 19.26 -9.98 -11.00
N ASP A 5 20.49 -9.98 -10.48
CA ASP A 5 21.15 -8.80 -9.87
C ASP A 5 21.39 -7.74 -10.95
N ASP A 6 20.36 -6.97 -11.30
CA ASP A 6 20.49 -5.80 -12.18
C ASP A 6 20.95 -4.62 -11.32
N PRO A 7 22.13 -4.04 -11.56
CA PRO A 7 22.63 -2.88 -10.83
C PRO A 7 21.76 -1.63 -10.96
N ARG A 8 20.79 -1.60 -11.89
CA ARG A 8 19.75 -0.56 -11.97
C ARG A 8 18.65 -0.71 -10.92
N ARG A 9 18.62 -1.83 -10.18
CA ARG A 9 17.77 -2.05 -8.99
C ARG A 9 18.34 -1.47 -7.69
N SER A 10 19.37 -0.64 -7.77
CA SER A 10 19.89 0.15 -6.64
C SER A 10 18.90 1.21 -6.10
N ALA A 11 17.71 1.34 -6.69
CA ALA A 11 16.61 2.04 -6.04
C ALA A 11 16.34 1.51 -4.62
N GLU A 12 16.49 0.20 -4.38
CA GLU A 12 16.38 -0.38 -3.04
C GLU A 12 17.40 0.22 -2.04
N ALA A 13 18.62 0.55 -2.47
CA ALA A 13 19.63 1.21 -1.62
C ALA A 13 19.24 2.66 -1.27
N LEU A 14 18.64 3.39 -2.22
CA LEU A 14 18.15 4.75 -1.99
C LEU A 14 17.00 4.81 -0.96
N TYR A 15 16.24 3.73 -0.81
CA TYR A 15 15.15 3.66 0.16
C TYR A 15 15.64 3.48 1.60
N VAL A 16 16.80 2.86 1.82
CA VAL A 16 17.36 2.63 3.15
C VAL A 16 17.96 3.91 3.74
N ASP A 17 18.48 4.81 2.90
CA ASP A 17 19.14 6.04 3.35
C ASP A 17 18.18 7.18 3.71
N GLN A 18 16.88 7.06 3.40
CA GLN A 18 15.87 8.05 3.76
C GLN A 18 15.24 7.73 5.12
N HIS A 19 14.96 8.78 5.91
CA HIS A 19 14.26 8.60 7.19
C HIS A 19 12.90 7.90 6.95
N PRO A 20 12.65 6.70 7.50
CA PRO A 20 11.49 5.86 7.14
C PRO A 20 10.15 6.56 7.28
N GLU A 21 10.04 7.46 8.28
CA GLU A 21 8.79 8.17 8.59
C GLU A 21 8.46 9.30 7.62
N SER A 22 9.45 9.85 6.91
CA SER A 22 9.20 10.90 5.91
C SER A 22 8.42 10.42 4.69
N ARG A 23 8.31 9.11 4.51
CA ARG A 23 7.63 8.44 3.40
C ARG A 23 6.23 7.94 3.76
N VAL A 24 5.80 8.13 5.02
CA VAL A 24 4.49 7.67 5.46
C VAL A 24 3.40 8.63 5.00
N SER A 25 2.46 8.13 4.19
CA SER A 25 1.27 8.87 3.79
C SER A 25 0.30 9.02 4.95
N SER A 26 -0.14 10.26 5.22
CA SER A 26 -1.13 10.54 6.26
C SER A 26 -2.50 9.93 5.95
N SER A 27 -2.87 9.82 4.67
CA SER A 27 -4.12 9.19 4.24
C SER A 27 -4.13 7.69 4.51
N ILE A 28 -3.02 7.00 4.21
CA ILE A 28 -2.87 5.57 4.51
C ILE A 28 -2.89 5.35 6.02
N LEU A 29 -2.16 6.17 6.79
CA LEU A 29 -2.13 6.05 8.24
C LEU A 29 -3.52 6.27 8.87
N ALA A 30 -4.29 7.23 8.37
CA ALA A 30 -5.67 7.46 8.79
C ALA A 30 -6.56 6.25 8.46
N PHE A 31 -6.47 5.73 7.23
CA PHE A 31 -7.20 4.54 6.78
C PHE A 31 -6.94 3.33 7.68
N VAL A 32 -5.66 3.09 8.02
CA VAL A 32 -5.28 1.98 8.91
C VAL A 32 -5.81 2.19 10.33
N ARG A 33 -5.61 3.38 10.91
CA ARG A 33 -6.05 3.67 12.29
C ARG A 33 -7.55 3.54 12.51
N GLU A 34 -8.33 3.86 11.48
CA GLU A 34 -9.79 3.78 11.52
C GLU A 34 -10.31 2.33 11.48
N ARG A 35 -9.59 1.43 10.79
CA ARG A 35 -10.10 0.08 10.46
C ARG A 35 -9.36 -1.07 11.12
N ALA A 36 -8.11 -0.87 11.51
CA ALA A 36 -7.29 -1.95 12.04
C ALA A 36 -7.73 -2.39 13.43
N GLY A 37 -7.64 -3.69 13.69
CA GLY A 37 -7.68 -4.25 15.04
C GLY A 37 -6.36 -4.02 15.78
N ARG A 38 -6.26 -4.53 17.00
CA ARG A 38 -5.11 -4.25 17.88
C ARG A 38 -3.81 -4.91 17.42
N ARG A 39 -3.89 -6.21 17.03
CA ARG A 39 -2.74 -6.98 16.59
C ARG A 39 -2.61 -6.90 15.08
N ILE A 40 -1.53 -6.30 14.62
CA ILE A 40 -1.30 -6.02 13.20
C ILE A 40 -0.05 -6.76 12.73
N ILE A 41 -0.12 -7.36 11.55
CA ILE A 41 1.05 -7.74 10.78
C ILE A 41 1.20 -6.79 9.59
N ASP A 42 2.38 -6.19 9.45
CA ASP A 42 2.76 -5.33 8.31
C ASP A 42 3.56 -6.17 7.30
N PHE A 43 2.88 -6.63 6.25
CA PHE A 43 3.42 -7.52 5.22
C PHE A 43 4.03 -6.72 4.07
N GLY A 44 5.33 -6.92 3.83
CA GLY A 44 6.12 -6.07 2.94
C GLY A 44 6.40 -4.72 3.59
N CYS A 45 6.84 -4.72 4.84
CA CYS A 45 6.95 -3.53 5.69
C CYS A 45 7.97 -2.49 5.19
N GLY A 46 8.82 -2.83 4.21
CA GLY A 46 9.91 -1.97 3.79
C GLY A 46 10.79 -1.55 4.99
N THR A 47 11.12 -0.28 5.07
CA THR A 47 11.95 0.25 6.16
C THR A 47 11.21 0.43 7.50
N GLY A 48 9.94 0.01 7.60
CA GLY A 48 9.18 -0.07 8.85
C GLY A 48 8.52 1.24 9.31
N GLY A 49 8.41 2.25 8.44
CA GLY A 49 7.85 3.56 8.82
C GLY A 49 6.42 3.49 9.34
N TYR A 50 5.53 2.77 8.64
CA TYR A 50 4.14 2.57 9.09
C TYR A 50 4.09 1.79 10.40
N ALA A 51 4.81 0.66 10.48
CA ALA A 51 4.86 -0.17 11.68
C ALA A 51 5.31 0.61 12.91
N ALA A 52 6.37 1.43 12.79
CA ALA A 52 6.88 2.25 13.89
C ALA A 52 5.85 3.29 14.37
N LEU A 53 5.19 4.00 13.45
CA LEU A 53 4.17 4.99 13.77
C LEU A 53 2.93 4.38 14.41
N LEU A 54 2.49 3.21 13.93
CA LEU A 54 1.36 2.49 14.50
C LEU A 54 1.67 1.96 15.90
N ARG A 55 2.89 1.44 16.14
CA ARG A 55 3.33 1.03 17.48
C ARG A 55 3.32 2.20 18.47
N ARG A 56 3.81 3.37 18.07
CA ARG A 56 3.73 4.59 18.92
C ARG A 56 2.28 5.03 19.17
N SER A 57 1.36 4.65 18.30
CA SER A 57 -0.08 4.89 18.46
C SER A 57 -0.79 3.81 19.31
N GLY A 58 -0.05 2.83 19.89
CA GLY A 58 -0.57 1.82 20.80
C GLY A 58 -1.01 0.50 20.14
N PHE A 59 -0.79 0.32 18.83
CA PHE A 59 -1.02 -0.96 18.17
C PHE A 59 0.11 -1.95 18.47
N ASP A 60 -0.21 -3.23 18.51
CA ASP A 60 0.75 -4.32 18.57
C ASP A 60 1.09 -4.76 17.15
N VAL A 61 2.24 -4.31 16.65
CA VAL A 61 2.63 -4.51 15.24
C VAL A 61 3.85 -5.41 15.15
N THR A 62 3.74 -6.45 14.33
CA THR A 62 4.85 -7.28 13.84
C THR A 62 5.06 -6.98 12.36
N ALA A 63 6.30 -6.75 11.96
CA ALA A 63 6.65 -6.45 10.58
C ALA A 63 7.31 -7.66 9.90
N VAL A 64 7.00 -7.88 8.62
CA VAL A 64 7.66 -8.91 7.83
C VAL A 64 8.03 -8.37 6.44
N ASP A 65 9.21 -8.78 5.96
CA ASP A 65 9.67 -8.45 4.60
C ASP A 65 10.58 -9.55 4.08
N ARG A 66 10.66 -9.70 2.75
CA ARG A 66 11.60 -10.62 2.11
C ARG A 66 13.04 -10.08 2.09
N ASN A 67 13.19 -8.75 2.09
CA ASN A 67 14.48 -8.07 2.04
C ASN A 67 15.10 -7.96 3.44
N PRO A 68 16.26 -8.58 3.70
CA PRO A 68 16.90 -8.54 5.02
C PRO A 68 17.33 -7.13 5.43
N ALA A 69 17.65 -6.24 4.48
CA ALA A 69 18.01 -4.86 4.79
C ALA A 69 16.81 -4.07 5.32
N TYR A 70 15.60 -4.30 4.77
CA TYR A 70 14.37 -3.69 5.27
C TYR A 70 14.00 -4.21 6.66
N VAL A 71 14.13 -5.51 6.89
CA VAL A 71 13.93 -6.11 8.22
C VAL A 71 14.87 -5.48 9.25
N ALA A 72 16.15 -5.31 8.91
CA ALA A 72 17.12 -4.68 9.80
C ALA A 72 16.77 -3.20 10.06
N ALA A 73 16.34 -2.46 9.04
CA ALA A 73 15.89 -1.08 9.18
C ALA A 73 14.67 -0.97 10.10
N ALA A 74 13.64 -1.78 9.89
CA ALA A 74 12.45 -1.82 10.74
C ALA A 74 12.80 -2.18 12.20
N ALA A 75 13.68 -3.17 12.40
CA ALA A 75 14.14 -3.56 13.73
C ALA A 75 14.88 -2.42 14.45
N SER A 76 15.66 -1.60 13.73
CA SER A 76 16.35 -0.43 14.30
C SER A 76 15.40 0.65 14.83
N LEU A 77 14.15 0.67 14.34
CA LEU A 77 13.08 1.53 14.85
C LEU A 77 12.34 0.95 16.06
N GLY A 78 12.80 -0.19 16.60
CA GLY A 78 12.14 -0.89 17.72
C GLY A 78 10.90 -1.68 17.31
N VAL A 79 10.74 -1.99 16.02
CA VAL A 79 9.64 -2.83 15.53
C VAL A 79 10.08 -4.30 15.57
N PRO A 80 9.29 -5.23 16.14
CA PRO A 80 9.50 -6.65 15.94
C PRO A 80 9.39 -6.98 14.45
N ALA A 81 10.54 -7.29 13.83
CA ALA A 81 10.63 -7.51 12.40
C ALA A 81 11.34 -8.83 12.09
N GLN A 82 10.84 -9.58 11.11
CA GLN A 82 11.47 -10.82 10.69
C GLN A 82 11.41 -11.01 9.17
N ARG A 83 12.43 -11.68 8.65
CA ARG A 83 12.48 -12.04 7.25
C ARG A 83 11.53 -13.20 6.96
N VAL A 84 10.73 -13.08 5.89
CA VAL A 84 9.87 -14.14 5.38
C VAL A 84 10.13 -14.34 3.89
N ASN A 85 10.01 -15.60 3.44
CA ASN A 85 10.15 -15.95 2.03
C ASN A 85 9.23 -17.15 1.75
N GLY A 86 7.99 -16.87 1.40
CA GLY A 86 6.92 -17.87 1.25
C GLY A 86 5.94 -17.84 2.42
N ALA A 87 5.66 -19.01 3.03
CA ALA A 87 4.71 -19.14 4.12
C ALA A 87 5.08 -18.27 5.35
N LEU A 88 4.06 -17.71 5.98
CA LEU A 88 4.22 -16.90 7.19
C LEU A 88 4.36 -17.82 8.42
N PRO A 89 5.40 -17.66 9.26
CA PRO A 89 5.65 -18.52 10.41
C PRO A 89 4.74 -18.19 11.60
N PHE A 90 3.44 -17.98 11.33
CA PHE A 90 2.44 -17.65 12.32
C PHE A 90 1.26 -18.64 12.24
N PRO A 91 0.59 -18.94 13.36
CA PRO A 91 -0.62 -19.77 13.36
C PRO A 91 -1.78 -19.06 12.68
N ASP A 92 -2.82 -19.82 12.33
CA ASP A 92 -4.07 -19.31 11.78
C ASP A 92 -4.70 -18.27 12.72
N GLY A 93 -5.17 -17.16 12.16
CA GLY A 93 -5.81 -16.08 12.91
C GLY A 93 -4.92 -15.41 13.97
N ALA A 94 -3.60 -15.46 13.81
CA ALA A 94 -2.64 -14.88 14.76
C ALA A 94 -2.85 -13.36 14.93
N PHE A 95 -3.30 -12.68 13.88
CA PHE A 95 -3.46 -11.23 13.83
C PHE A 95 -4.91 -10.82 13.61
N ASP A 96 -5.26 -9.62 14.10
CA ASP A 96 -6.55 -9.03 13.80
C ASP A 96 -6.59 -8.49 12.38
N THR A 97 -5.51 -7.81 11.98
CA THR A 97 -5.39 -7.11 10.69
C THR A 97 -4.04 -7.39 10.06
N LEU A 98 -4.03 -7.57 8.74
CA LEU A 98 -2.83 -7.51 7.93
C LEU A 98 -2.82 -6.25 7.09
N LEU A 99 -1.68 -5.57 7.07
CA LEU A 99 -1.41 -4.46 6.16
C LEU A 99 -0.63 -4.97 4.96
N MET A 100 -1.02 -4.53 3.77
CA MET A 100 -0.34 -4.74 2.50
C MET A 100 -0.31 -3.40 1.76
N ILE A 101 0.65 -2.55 2.14
CA ILE A 101 0.73 -1.16 1.68
C ILE A 101 1.74 -1.06 0.54
N GLU A 102 1.25 -0.83 -0.68
CA GLU A 102 2.08 -0.75 -1.91
C GLU A 102 2.94 -2.02 -2.08
N VAL A 103 2.32 -3.19 -2.01
CA VAL A 103 3.00 -4.49 -2.09
C VAL A 103 2.39 -5.39 -3.16
N LEU A 104 1.06 -5.39 -3.30
CA LEU A 104 0.36 -6.35 -4.17
C LEU A 104 0.74 -6.17 -5.65
N GLU A 105 1.09 -4.95 -6.07
CA GLU A 105 1.56 -4.62 -7.41
C GLU A 105 2.92 -5.26 -7.75
N HIS A 106 3.68 -5.69 -6.75
CA HIS A 106 4.97 -6.37 -6.92
C HIS A 106 4.85 -7.90 -6.89
N VAL A 107 3.66 -8.44 -6.66
CA VAL A 107 3.43 -9.89 -6.58
C VAL A 107 3.17 -10.43 -7.99
N PRO A 108 3.97 -11.39 -8.51
CA PRO A 108 3.71 -12.02 -9.80
C PRO A 108 2.35 -12.73 -9.85
N ASP A 109 1.75 -12.82 -11.04
CA ASP A 109 0.44 -13.47 -11.24
C ASP A 109 0.40 -14.90 -10.68
N ASP A 110 1.47 -15.67 -10.90
CA ASP A 110 1.56 -17.06 -10.45
C ASP A 110 1.60 -17.21 -8.91
N ASP A 111 1.99 -16.16 -8.20
CA ASP A 111 2.14 -16.15 -6.74
C ASP A 111 0.92 -15.53 -6.03
N LEU A 112 0.07 -14.78 -6.73
CA LEU A 112 -1.04 -14.01 -6.15
C LEU A 112 -2.00 -14.87 -5.31
N GLU A 113 -2.40 -16.03 -5.84
CA GLU A 113 -3.34 -16.92 -5.14
C GLU A 113 -2.74 -17.48 -3.86
N GLY A 114 -1.48 -17.92 -3.92
CA GLY A 114 -0.77 -18.45 -2.75
C GLY A 114 -0.57 -17.38 -1.67
N VAL A 115 -0.21 -16.17 -2.07
CA VAL A 115 -0.02 -15.04 -1.16
C VAL A 115 -1.35 -14.65 -0.50
N LEU A 116 -2.43 -14.51 -1.26
CA LEU A 116 -3.75 -14.13 -0.71
C LEU A 116 -4.34 -15.22 0.20
N ALA A 117 -4.14 -16.50 -0.12
CA ALA A 117 -4.55 -17.61 0.73
C ALA A 117 -3.79 -17.60 2.08
N GLU A 118 -2.47 -17.37 2.03
CA GLU A 118 -1.63 -17.31 3.22
C GLU A 118 -1.95 -16.09 4.11
N ILE A 119 -2.18 -14.93 3.49
CA ILE A 119 -2.64 -13.71 4.17
C ILE A 119 -3.96 -13.97 4.89
N ARG A 120 -4.93 -14.58 4.18
CA ARG A 120 -6.23 -14.92 4.78
C ARG A 120 -6.09 -15.88 5.96
N ARG A 121 -5.17 -16.84 5.89
CA ARG A 121 -4.94 -17.83 6.95
C ARG A 121 -4.51 -17.19 8.27
N VAL A 122 -3.58 -16.23 8.22
CA VAL A 122 -3.00 -15.63 9.44
C VAL A 122 -3.85 -14.52 10.06
N VAL A 123 -4.90 -14.06 9.36
CA VAL A 123 -5.75 -12.95 9.78
C VAL A 123 -7.14 -13.45 10.18
N ARG A 124 -7.69 -12.88 11.23
CA ARG A 124 -9.04 -13.24 11.71
C ARG A 124 -10.11 -12.18 11.42
N ARG A 125 -9.74 -10.92 11.11
CA ARG A 125 -10.70 -9.84 10.92
C ARG A 125 -10.65 -9.25 9.51
N ASN A 126 -9.57 -8.54 9.17
CA ASN A 126 -9.48 -7.86 7.88
C ASN A 126 -8.05 -7.71 7.36
N VAL A 127 -7.98 -7.51 6.05
CA VAL A 127 -6.76 -7.14 5.33
C VAL A 127 -6.96 -5.73 4.78
N LEU A 128 -6.02 -4.83 5.04
CA LEU A 128 -6.02 -3.46 4.54
C LEU A 128 -4.93 -3.34 3.47
N ILE A 129 -5.35 -3.05 2.25
CA ILE A 129 -4.49 -3.04 1.07
C ILE A 129 -4.49 -1.66 0.46
N THR A 130 -3.32 -1.17 0.04
CA THR A 130 -3.22 -0.05 -0.88
C THR A 130 -2.39 -0.44 -2.09
N VAL A 131 -2.82 0.02 -3.26
CA VAL A 131 -2.12 -0.14 -4.54
C VAL A 131 -2.30 1.11 -5.38
N PRO A 132 -1.42 1.37 -6.36
CA PRO A 132 -1.63 2.43 -7.34
C PRO A 132 -2.96 2.25 -8.09
N ASP A 133 -3.70 3.35 -8.26
CA ASP A 133 -4.92 3.39 -9.07
C ASP A 133 -4.55 3.57 -10.55
N CYS A 134 -4.74 2.52 -11.33
CA CYS A 134 -4.42 2.50 -12.75
C CYS A 134 -5.65 2.77 -13.66
N GLU A 135 -6.77 3.24 -13.11
CA GLU A 135 -8.01 3.50 -13.88
C GLU A 135 -7.79 4.54 -14.98
N ASP A 136 -7.10 5.64 -14.66
CA ASP A 136 -6.95 6.79 -15.54
C ASP A 136 -5.56 6.91 -16.18
N VAL A 137 -4.74 5.84 -16.15
CA VAL A 137 -3.35 5.85 -16.65
C VAL A 137 -3.24 6.34 -18.09
N MET A 138 -4.07 5.79 -18.98
CA MET A 138 -4.04 6.16 -20.40
C MET A 138 -4.40 7.63 -20.62
N TYR A 139 -5.36 8.15 -19.83
CA TYR A 139 -5.72 9.56 -19.87
C TYR A 139 -4.56 10.45 -19.37
N LEU A 140 -3.95 10.10 -18.25
CA LEU A 140 -2.81 10.82 -17.70
C LEU A 140 -1.63 10.83 -18.68
N GLN A 141 -1.31 9.70 -19.29
CA GLN A 141 -0.26 9.59 -20.30
C GLN A 141 -0.56 10.44 -21.53
N SER A 142 -1.80 10.43 -22.03
CA SER A 142 -2.20 11.26 -23.19
C SER A 142 -2.11 12.76 -22.90
N ALA A 143 -2.26 13.15 -21.64
CA ALA A 143 -2.09 14.54 -21.16
C ALA A 143 -0.62 14.89 -20.84
N GLY A 144 0.34 13.99 -21.12
CA GLY A 144 1.75 14.19 -20.81
C GLY A 144 2.08 14.14 -19.32
N MET A 145 1.15 13.64 -18.51
CA MET A 145 1.35 13.45 -17.08
C MET A 145 1.75 12.01 -16.81
N THR A 146 2.95 11.80 -16.23
CA THR A 146 3.39 10.50 -15.75
C THR A 146 3.37 10.51 -14.22
N HIS A 147 2.85 9.46 -13.62
CA HIS A 147 2.93 9.25 -12.18
C HIS A 147 4.13 8.35 -11.88
N GLU A 148 4.91 8.67 -10.85
CA GLU A 148 6.08 7.87 -10.45
C GLU A 148 5.74 6.38 -10.28
N HIS A 149 4.56 6.06 -9.75
CA HIS A 149 4.08 4.69 -9.57
C HIS A 149 3.98 3.88 -10.87
N PHE A 150 3.78 4.52 -12.02
CA PHE A 150 3.74 3.82 -13.32
C PHE A 150 5.11 3.63 -13.95
N LEU A 151 6.13 4.32 -13.43
CA LEU A 151 7.50 4.25 -13.91
C LEU A 151 8.33 3.26 -13.10
N ALA A 152 7.81 2.73 -12.00
CA ALA A 152 8.51 1.74 -11.19
C ALA A 152 8.64 0.43 -11.98
N ALA A 153 9.88 0.09 -12.34
CA ALA A 153 10.17 -1.08 -13.19
C ALA A 153 9.88 -2.44 -12.53
N ASP A 154 9.61 -2.44 -11.23
CA ASP A 154 9.30 -3.59 -10.40
C ASP A 154 7.80 -3.80 -10.16
N HIS A 155 6.94 -2.90 -10.71
CA HIS A 155 5.51 -3.13 -10.74
C HIS A 155 5.17 -4.13 -11.85
N VAL A 156 4.68 -5.30 -11.45
CA VAL A 156 4.26 -6.37 -12.36
C VAL A 156 2.74 -6.47 -12.48
N GLN A 157 2.00 -5.77 -11.61
CA GLN A 157 0.54 -5.70 -11.60
C GLN A 157 0.06 -4.26 -11.75
N PHE A 158 -1.03 -4.10 -12.50
CA PHE A 158 -1.71 -2.82 -12.70
C PHE A 158 -3.18 -2.97 -12.31
N PHE A 159 -3.56 -2.34 -11.19
CA PHE A 159 -4.90 -2.50 -10.65
C PHE A 159 -5.81 -1.34 -11.02
N THR A 160 -6.94 -1.66 -11.66
CA THR A 160 -8.14 -0.83 -11.64
C THR A 160 -8.99 -1.25 -10.44
N LYS A 161 -9.93 -0.40 -10.00
CA LYS A 161 -10.87 -0.76 -8.93
C LYS A 161 -11.57 -2.09 -9.23
N ARG A 162 -12.05 -2.28 -10.47
CA ARG A 162 -12.74 -3.50 -10.90
C ARG A 162 -11.86 -4.74 -10.82
N ARG A 163 -10.59 -4.64 -11.27
CA ARG A 163 -9.66 -5.77 -11.24
C ARG A 163 -9.32 -6.18 -9.82
N LEU A 164 -9.03 -5.20 -8.95
CA LEU A 164 -8.74 -5.46 -7.55
C LEU A 164 -9.94 -6.07 -6.81
N GLN A 165 -11.15 -5.54 -7.06
CA GLN A 165 -12.39 -6.07 -6.50
C GLN A 165 -12.58 -7.55 -6.87
N ALA A 166 -12.52 -7.87 -8.17
CA ALA A 166 -12.70 -9.23 -8.67
C ALA A 166 -11.64 -10.22 -8.14
N LEU A 167 -10.41 -9.75 -7.92
CA LEU A 167 -9.36 -10.56 -7.32
C LEU A 167 -9.65 -10.88 -5.86
N LEU A 168 -9.95 -9.85 -5.05
CA LEU A 168 -10.12 -10.00 -3.61
C LEU A 168 -11.40 -10.77 -3.25
N GLU A 169 -12.50 -10.61 -4.01
CA GLU A 169 -13.76 -11.34 -3.80
C GLU A 169 -13.64 -12.86 -3.98
N ARG A 170 -12.57 -13.36 -4.60
CA ARG A 170 -12.29 -14.80 -4.68
C ARG A 170 -11.82 -15.39 -3.34
N PHE A 171 -11.29 -14.55 -2.44
CA PHE A 171 -10.67 -14.98 -1.18
C PHE A 171 -11.41 -14.46 0.05
N PHE A 172 -12.11 -13.34 -0.07
CA PHE A 172 -12.72 -12.64 1.06
C PHE A 172 -14.22 -12.45 0.84
N PRO A 173 -15.07 -12.75 1.83
CA PRO A 173 -16.53 -12.68 1.68
C PRO A 173 -17.06 -11.24 1.56
N ALA A 174 -16.32 -10.25 2.03
CA ALA A 174 -16.70 -8.84 1.91
C ALA A 174 -15.48 -7.99 1.55
N VAL A 175 -15.63 -7.17 0.49
CA VAL A 175 -14.56 -6.30 -0.03
C VAL A 175 -15.13 -4.91 -0.28
N GLU A 176 -14.50 -3.91 0.33
CA GLU A 176 -14.79 -2.50 0.10
C GLU A 176 -13.57 -1.81 -0.51
N ILE A 177 -13.75 -1.10 -1.64
CA ILE A 177 -12.67 -0.37 -2.32
C ILE A 177 -13.08 1.07 -2.56
N ALA A 178 -12.26 1.99 -2.07
CA ALA A 178 -12.36 3.42 -2.32
C ALA A 178 -11.16 3.93 -3.14
N ARG A 179 -11.38 4.95 -3.96
CA ARG A 179 -10.31 5.72 -4.59
C ARG A 179 -9.89 6.84 -3.63
N GLY A 180 -8.59 7.05 -3.49
CA GLY A 180 -8.04 8.07 -2.60
C GLY A 180 -6.79 8.74 -3.15
N ASP A 181 -6.25 9.67 -2.37
CA ASP A 181 -5.12 10.50 -2.75
C ASP A 181 -5.38 11.21 -4.08
N PRO A 182 -6.28 12.22 -4.08
CA PRO A 182 -6.73 12.88 -5.30
C PRO A 182 -5.59 13.63 -6.00
N ILE A 183 -5.51 13.43 -7.29
CA ILE A 183 -4.65 14.22 -8.16
C ILE A 183 -5.41 15.51 -8.51
N LEU A 184 -4.81 16.64 -8.17
CA LEU A 184 -5.42 17.97 -8.33
C LEU A 184 -4.62 18.80 -9.34
N PRO A 185 -4.83 18.63 -10.66
CA PRO A 185 -4.02 19.29 -11.70
C PRO A 185 -4.04 20.83 -11.61
N HIS A 186 -5.11 21.40 -11.04
CA HIS A 186 -5.21 22.86 -10.86
C HIS A 186 -4.12 23.42 -9.93
N LEU A 187 -3.46 22.61 -9.12
CA LEU A 187 -2.34 23.04 -8.28
C LEU A 187 -1.10 23.44 -9.10
N LEU A 188 -1.01 22.99 -10.35
CA LEU A 188 0.04 23.38 -11.30
C LEU A 188 -0.23 24.73 -11.98
N LEU A 189 -1.44 25.28 -11.84
CA LEU A 189 -1.82 26.54 -12.47
C LEU A 189 -1.26 27.76 -11.70
N PRO A 190 -1.12 28.93 -12.37
CA PRO A 190 -0.74 30.18 -11.72
C PRO A 190 -1.67 30.52 -10.54
N PRO A 191 -1.16 31.19 -9.50
CA PRO A 191 -1.92 31.46 -8.26
C PRO A 191 -3.27 32.15 -8.47
N ILE A 192 -3.40 33.00 -9.49
CA ILE A 192 -4.64 33.72 -9.79
C ILE A 192 -5.80 32.78 -10.18
N VAL A 193 -5.49 31.65 -10.84
CA VAL A 193 -6.47 30.62 -11.21
C VAL A 193 -6.57 29.54 -10.13
N ARG A 194 -5.41 29.11 -9.57
CA ARG A 194 -5.33 28.07 -8.57
C ARG A 194 -6.12 28.37 -7.31
N ARG A 195 -6.01 29.60 -6.76
CA ARG A 195 -6.67 29.99 -5.50
C ARG A 195 -8.19 29.82 -5.54
N PRO A 196 -8.93 30.38 -6.51
CA PRO A 196 -10.38 30.19 -6.58
C PRO A 196 -10.76 28.72 -6.81
N LEU A 197 -10.06 27.98 -7.67
CA LEU A 197 -10.31 26.54 -7.87
C LEU A 197 -10.10 25.76 -6.59
N SER A 198 -9.03 26.01 -5.86
CA SER A 198 -8.78 25.35 -4.56
C SER A 198 -9.87 25.68 -3.53
N ALA A 199 -10.46 26.86 -3.58
CA ALA A 199 -11.60 27.22 -2.72
C ALA A 199 -12.84 26.39 -3.10
N LEU A 200 -13.14 26.22 -4.39
CA LEU A 200 -14.27 25.41 -4.86
C LEU A 200 -14.13 23.94 -4.48
N TYR A 201 -12.90 23.37 -4.55
CA TYR A 201 -12.63 22.03 -4.05
C TYR A 201 -12.85 21.92 -2.54
N ARG A 202 -12.36 22.89 -1.76
CA ARG A 202 -12.54 22.89 -0.29
C ARG A 202 -14.00 23.02 0.14
N LEU A 203 -14.81 23.74 -0.64
CA LEU A 203 -16.25 23.90 -0.39
C LEU A 203 -17.08 22.71 -0.92
N GLY A 204 -16.43 21.70 -1.54
CA GLY A 204 -17.12 20.54 -2.09
C GLY A 204 -17.94 20.80 -3.37
N VAL A 205 -17.82 22.02 -3.96
CA VAL A 205 -18.49 22.37 -5.21
C VAL A 205 -17.85 21.62 -6.38
N LEU A 206 -16.52 21.51 -6.38
CA LEU A 206 -15.78 20.65 -7.30
C LEU A 206 -15.31 19.40 -6.57
N ARG A 207 -15.37 18.26 -7.25
CA ARG A 207 -14.88 16.98 -6.75
C ARG A 207 -13.70 16.52 -7.60
N PRO A 208 -12.66 15.90 -7.01
CA PRO A 208 -11.61 15.25 -7.77
C PRO A 208 -12.19 14.17 -8.68
N SER A 209 -11.65 14.06 -9.88
CA SER A 209 -11.97 12.98 -10.83
C SER A 209 -10.84 11.99 -11.00
N LEU A 210 -9.61 12.43 -10.69
CA LEU A 210 -8.39 11.63 -10.81
C LEU A 210 -7.86 11.28 -9.41
N TYR A 211 -7.41 10.06 -9.25
CA TYR A 211 -6.88 9.55 -7.99
C TYR A 211 -5.62 8.74 -8.26
N SER A 212 -4.70 8.70 -7.28
CA SER A 212 -3.44 7.99 -7.42
C SER A 212 -3.42 6.62 -6.75
N ARG A 213 -4.41 6.34 -5.88
CA ARG A 213 -4.39 5.15 -5.05
C ARG A 213 -5.76 4.53 -4.85
N LEU A 214 -5.79 3.19 -4.81
CA LEU A 214 -6.91 2.40 -4.32
C LEU A 214 -6.65 2.02 -2.86
N PHE A 215 -7.67 2.14 -2.04
CA PHE A 215 -7.73 1.69 -0.65
C PHE A 215 -8.74 0.57 -0.57
N ALA A 216 -8.32 -0.62 -0.20
CA ALA A 216 -9.20 -1.78 -0.07
C ALA A 216 -9.20 -2.32 1.36
N GLU A 217 -10.40 -2.59 1.87
CA GLU A 217 -10.62 -3.41 3.05
C GLU A 217 -11.26 -4.73 2.61
N ALA A 218 -10.59 -5.85 2.88
CA ALA A 218 -11.09 -7.19 2.64
C ALA A 218 -11.29 -7.89 3.98
N ARG A 219 -12.53 -8.30 4.31
CA ARG A 219 -12.89 -8.91 5.59
C ARG A 219 -12.84 -10.43 5.50
N VAL A 220 -12.38 -11.07 6.57
CA VAL A 220 -12.28 -12.54 6.67
C VAL A 220 -13.58 -13.14 7.21
N ASP A 221 -14.26 -12.41 8.08
CA ASP A 221 -15.56 -12.70 8.66
C ASP A 221 -16.63 -11.69 8.17
N VAL A 222 -17.89 -12.12 8.18
CA VAL A 222 -19.06 -11.31 7.83
C VAL A 222 -19.86 -11.01 9.09
#